data_a38ffd9d72c1caf11e4f767282c81635
#
_entry.id   a38ffd9d72c1caf11e4f767282c81635
#
_cell.length_a   1.000
_cell.length_b   1.000
_cell.length_c   1.000
_cell.angle_alpha   90.00
_cell.angle_beta   90.00
_cell.angle_gamma   90.00
#
_symmetry.space_group_name_H-M   'P 1'
#
loop_
_entity.id
_entity.type
_entity.pdbx_description
1 polymer ?
#
loop_
_entity_poly.entity_id
_entity_poly.type
_entity_poly.pdbx_seq_one_letter_code
_entity_poly.pdbx_strand_id
1 'polypeptide(L)'
;LIELAMKGKRVLRLKGGDPFIFGRGGEEIEGLMKKNITFQVVPGISAANGVSSYSGIPLTHRDHAQSCLFLTGHFKEGIISFDWPKLIAEKQTVVIYMGLLSLQEMKKNLIKYGMSKNMPVAVVQSGTTQSQKVVIGQLRNISSKVNKARLKSPALIIIGTVVELRKDLNWFG
;
A
#
# COMPACT_ATOMS: atom_id res chain seq x y z
N LEU A 1 -10.16 3.42 -24.01
CA LEU A 1 -11.54 3.43 -23.52
C LEU A 1 -12.43 4.29 -24.42
N ILE A 2 -12.18 5.58 -24.50
CA ILE A 2 -13.00 6.58 -25.21
C ILE A 2 -13.25 6.16 -26.67
N GLU A 3 -12.22 5.85 -27.43
CA GLU A 3 -12.33 5.48 -28.83
C GLU A 3 -13.27 4.29 -29.06
N LEU A 4 -13.17 3.26 -28.22
CA LEU A 4 -14.04 2.08 -28.32
C LEU A 4 -15.48 2.40 -27.92
N ALA A 5 -15.69 3.20 -26.89
CA ALA A 5 -17.01 3.60 -26.44
C ALA A 5 -17.71 4.46 -27.51
N MET A 6 -17.01 5.40 -28.16
CA MET A 6 -17.55 6.22 -29.27
C MET A 6 -17.92 5.38 -30.49
N LYS A 7 -17.31 4.20 -30.69
CA LYS A 7 -17.71 3.22 -31.71
C LYS A 7 -18.91 2.36 -31.26
N GLY A 8 -19.60 2.72 -30.17
CA GLY A 8 -20.76 1.99 -29.65
C GLY A 8 -20.41 0.65 -28.98
N LYS A 9 -19.15 0.42 -28.61
CA LYS A 9 -18.75 -0.83 -27.94
C LYS A 9 -19.05 -0.76 -26.44
N ARG A 10 -19.47 -1.89 -25.88
CA ARG A 10 -19.48 -2.09 -24.42
C ARG A 10 -18.05 -2.39 -23.97
N VAL A 11 -17.47 -1.49 -23.17
CA VAL A 11 -16.06 -1.54 -22.80
C VAL A 11 -15.92 -1.84 -21.31
N LEU A 12 -15.19 -2.90 -20.98
CA LEU A 12 -14.79 -3.22 -19.61
C LEU A 12 -13.32 -2.85 -19.40
N ARG A 13 -13.04 -1.99 -18.42
CA ARG A 13 -11.69 -1.67 -17.95
C ARG A 13 -11.41 -2.49 -16.69
N LEU A 14 -10.78 -3.65 -16.83
CA LEU A 14 -10.39 -4.48 -15.69
C LEU A 14 -9.16 -3.90 -15.01
N LYS A 15 -9.21 -3.88 -13.66
CA LYS A 15 -8.13 -3.37 -12.80
C LYS A 15 -7.74 -4.41 -11.75
N GLY A 16 -6.52 -4.34 -11.23
CA GLY A 16 -5.99 -5.28 -10.24
C GLY A 16 -6.38 -4.99 -8.79
N GLY A 17 -7.31 -4.07 -8.55
CA GLY A 17 -7.78 -3.66 -7.24
C GLY A 17 -8.83 -2.57 -7.36
N ASP A 18 -9.09 -1.84 -6.28
CA ASP A 18 -10.02 -0.72 -6.34
C ASP A 18 -9.52 0.35 -7.33
N PRO A 19 -10.37 0.82 -8.26
CA PRO A 19 -9.95 1.78 -9.29
C PRO A 19 -9.55 3.15 -8.73
N PHE A 20 -10.04 3.53 -7.55
CA PHE A 20 -9.79 4.84 -6.93
C PHE A 20 -8.68 4.84 -5.89
N ILE A 21 -8.15 3.67 -5.50
CA ILE A 21 -7.03 3.56 -4.57
C ILE A 21 -5.73 3.29 -5.35
N PHE A 22 -4.99 4.34 -5.70
CA PHE A 22 -3.77 4.30 -6.53
C PHE A 22 -3.94 3.57 -7.86
N GLY A 23 -5.17 3.50 -8.35
CA GLY A 23 -5.55 2.82 -9.59
C GLY A 23 -5.76 3.75 -10.80
N ARG A 24 -5.59 5.06 -10.64
CA ARG A 24 -5.78 6.09 -11.69
C ARG A 24 -7.19 6.10 -12.30
N GLY A 25 -8.19 5.53 -11.61
CA GLY A 25 -9.55 5.48 -12.13
C GLY A 25 -10.18 6.87 -12.35
N GLY A 26 -9.87 7.84 -11.49
CA GLY A 26 -10.32 9.22 -11.64
C GLY A 26 -9.88 9.83 -12.98
N GLU A 27 -8.61 9.70 -13.32
CA GLU A 27 -8.04 10.21 -14.58
C GLU A 27 -8.72 9.57 -15.82
N GLU A 28 -9.01 8.27 -15.74
CA GLU A 28 -9.71 7.54 -16.82
C GLU A 28 -11.15 8.04 -16.99
N ILE A 29 -11.86 8.34 -15.91
CA ILE A 29 -13.24 8.82 -15.91
C ILE A 29 -13.35 10.26 -16.42
N GLU A 30 -12.43 11.14 -16.02
CA GLU A 30 -12.40 12.53 -16.50
C GLU A 30 -12.41 12.61 -18.03
N GLY A 31 -11.69 11.72 -18.70
CA GLY A 31 -11.69 11.63 -20.15
C GLY A 31 -13.03 11.18 -20.73
N LEU A 32 -13.74 10.26 -20.07
CA LEU A 32 -15.07 9.80 -20.48
C LEU A 32 -16.13 10.90 -20.30
N MET A 33 -16.09 11.60 -19.17
CA MET A 33 -17.01 12.71 -18.86
C MET A 33 -16.91 13.84 -19.89
N LYS A 34 -15.70 14.23 -20.30
CA LYS A 34 -15.47 15.24 -21.34
C LYS A 34 -16.09 14.90 -22.70
N LYS A 35 -16.44 13.64 -22.93
CA LYS A 35 -17.07 13.13 -24.14
C LYS A 35 -18.53 12.70 -23.94
N ASN A 36 -19.13 13.02 -22.78
CA ASN A 36 -20.48 12.62 -22.40
C ASN A 36 -20.72 11.10 -22.54
N ILE A 37 -19.70 10.28 -22.27
CA ILE A 37 -19.79 8.82 -22.30
C ILE A 37 -20.25 8.35 -20.91
N THR A 38 -21.37 7.62 -20.87
CA THR A 38 -21.87 7.01 -19.62
C THR A 38 -20.94 5.89 -19.17
N PHE A 39 -20.71 5.80 -17.86
CA PHE A 39 -19.88 4.78 -17.27
C PHE A 39 -20.44 4.35 -15.90
N GLN A 40 -19.95 3.22 -15.43
CA GLN A 40 -20.17 2.73 -14.06
C GLN A 40 -18.82 2.32 -13.47
N VAL A 41 -18.63 2.61 -12.18
CA VAL A 41 -17.47 2.16 -11.42
C VAL A 41 -17.91 1.06 -10.47
N VAL A 42 -17.24 -0.08 -10.55
CA VAL A 42 -17.43 -1.19 -9.61
C VAL A 42 -16.27 -1.15 -8.63
N PRO A 43 -16.51 -1.01 -7.32
CA PRO A 43 -15.43 -1.01 -6.32
C PRO A 43 -14.74 -2.37 -6.27
N GLY A 44 -13.49 -2.37 -5.83
CA GLY A 44 -12.68 -3.57 -5.72
C GLY A 44 -11.93 -3.66 -4.40
N ILE A 45 -11.27 -4.79 -4.17
CA ILE A 45 -10.40 -4.99 -3.02
C ILE A 45 -9.04 -4.37 -3.33
N SER A 46 -8.67 -3.31 -2.60
CA SER A 46 -7.34 -2.71 -2.76
C SER A 46 -6.25 -3.62 -2.17
N ALA A 47 -5.01 -3.43 -2.62
CA ALA A 47 -3.88 -4.22 -2.10
C ALA A 47 -3.74 -4.11 -0.58
N ALA A 48 -4.03 -2.95 0.03
CA ALA A 48 -3.99 -2.78 1.49
C ALA A 48 -4.94 -3.75 2.19
N ASN A 49 -6.18 -3.88 1.73
CA ASN A 49 -7.18 -4.77 2.32
C ASN A 49 -6.80 -6.25 2.12
N GLY A 50 -6.49 -6.65 0.89
CA GLY A 50 -6.14 -8.02 0.59
C GLY A 50 -4.88 -8.49 1.32
N VAL A 51 -3.81 -7.69 1.24
CA VAL A 51 -2.53 -7.99 1.91
C VAL A 51 -2.69 -8.04 3.43
N SER A 52 -3.42 -7.09 4.01
CA SER A 52 -3.72 -7.05 5.45
C SER A 52 -4.34 -8.36 5.91
N SER A 53 -5.42 -8.77 5.26
CA SER A 53 -6.16 -9.99 5.60
C SER A 53 -5.28 -11.24 5.47
N TYR A 54 -4.60 -11.41 4.34
CA TYR A 54 -3.78 -12.59 4.05
C TYR A 54 -2.44 -12.61 4.80
N SER A 55 -1.97 -11.48 5.28
CA SER A 55 -0.77 -11.44 6.13
C SER A 55 -1.08 -11.53 7.62
N GLY A 56 -2.35 -11.54 8.04
CA GLY A 56 -2.73 -11.53 9.44
C GLY A 56 -2.32 -10.25 10.16
N ILE A 57 -2.31 -9.11 9.44
CA ILE A 57 -1.94 -7.79 9.99
C ILE A 57 -3.14 -6.85 9.79
N PRO A 58 -4.04 -6.69 10.77
CA PRO A 58 -5.14 -5.76 10.64
C PRO A 58 -4.62 -4.32 10.52
N LEU A 59 -5.23 -3.53 9.63
CA LEU A 59 -4.80 -2.13 9.45
C LEU A 59 -5.27 -1.21 10.57
N THR A 60 -6.34 -1.60 11.26
CA THR A 60 -6.87 -0.91 12.43
C THR A 60 -7.12 -1.90 13.55
N HIS A 61 -6.94 -1.46 14.78
CA HIS A 61 -7.21 -2.25 15.98
C HIS A 61 -7.44 -1.30 17.15
N ARG A 62 -8.40 -1.61 18.03
CA ARG A 62 -8.79 -0.76 19.17
C ARG A 62 -7.58 -0.29 19.99
N ASP A 63 -6.64 -1.17 20.27
CA ASP A 63 -5.50 -0.90 21.14
C ASP A 63 -4.24 -0.43 20.40
N HIS A 64 -4.12 -0.73 19.09
CA HIS A 64 -2.90 -0.49 18.30
C HIS A 64 -3.03 0.69 17.33
N ALA A 65 -4.15 0.82 16.62
CA ALA A 65 -4.29 1.84 15.58
C ALA A 65 -5.75 2.23 15.35
N GLN A 66 -6.07 3.50 15.54
CA GLN A 66 -7.40 4.11 15.31
C GLN A 66 -7.45 4.82 13.95
N SER A 67 -6.32 4.97 13.28
CA SER A 67 -6.22 5.59 11.94
C SER A 67 -5.31 4.78 11.04
N CYS A 68 -5.55 4.88 9.73
CA CYS A 68 -4.73 4.24 8.72
C CYS A 68 -4.48 5.21 7.56
N LEU A 69 -3.22 5.48 7.23
CA LEU A 69 -2.82 6.29 6.09
C LEU A 69 -2.36 5.41 4.94
N PHE A 70 -2.90 5.67 3.75
CA PHE A 70 -2.44 5.06 2.51
C PHE A 70 -1.59 6.06 1.72
N LEU A 71 -0.36 5.67 1.41
CA LEU A 71 0.61 6.50 0.73
C LEU A 71 1.19 5.77 -0.49
N THR A 72 1.69 6.53 -1.45
CA THR A 72 2.46 5.98 -2.56
C THR A 72 3.94 6.34 -2.40
N GLY A 73 4.82 5.35 -2.49
CA GLY A 73 6.27 5.56 -2.54
C GLY A 73 6.80 5.85 -3.95
N HIS A 74 5.90 6.03 -4.93
CA HIS A 74 6.25 6.41 -6.29
C HIS A 74 5.98 7.90 -6.52
N PHE A 75 7.00 8.67 -6.88
CA PHE A 75 6.95 10.12 -7.08
C PHE A 75 7.34 10.49 -8.50
N LYS A 76 6.68 11.51 -9.07
CA LYS A 76 6.90 11.95 -10.46
C LYS A 76 8.35 12.32 -10.77
N GLU A 77 9.10 12.81 -9.79
CA GLU A 77 10.48 13.32 -9.96
C GLU A 77 11.50 12.50 -9.16
N GLY A 78 11.12 11.33 -8.63
CA GLY A 78 12.00 10.50 -7.80
C GLY A 78 12.30 11.07 -6.41
N ILE A 79 11.78 12.24 -6.08
CA ILE A 79 11.96 12.89 -4.78
C ILE A 79 10.82 12.50 -3.84
N ILE A 80 11.14 11.86 -2.73
CA ILE A 80 10.15 11.50 -1.70
C ILE A 80 9.79 12.75 -0.91
N SER A 81 8.58 13.27 -1.14
CA SER A 81 8.03 14.41 -0.42
C SER A 81 6.76 14.03 0.30
N PHE A 82 6.89 13.60 1.57
CA PHE A 82 5.77 13.42 2.48
C PHE A 82 5.73 14.54 3.52
N ASP A 83 4.54 14.80 4.05
CA ASP A 83 4.39 15.52 5.32
C ASP A 83 4.79 14.55 6.46
N TRP A 84 6.11 14.42 6.65
CA TRP A 84 6.71 13.44 7.57
C TRP A 84 6.14 13.50 8.98
N PRO A 85 5.90 14.70 9.59
CA PRO A 85 5.27 14.80 10.90
C PRO A 85 3.91 14.10 10.99
N LYS A 86 3.11 14.10 9.94
CA LYS A 86 1.82 13.39 9.94
C LYS A 86 1.94 11.87 9.95
N LEU A 87 3.10 11.33 9.59
CA LEU A 87 3.31 9.89 9.53
C LEU A 87 3.71 9.27 10.88
N ILE A 88 4.01 10.11 11.88
CA ILE A 88 4.50 9.65 13.19
C ILE A 88 3.47 9.77 14.32
N ALA A 89 2.20 9.93 13.96
CA ALA A 89 1.12 10.01 14.95
C ALA A 89 1.00 8.69 15.73
N GLU A 90 0.65 8.80 17.00
CA GLU A 90 0.34 7.65 17.83
C GLU A 90 -0.91 6.91 17.33
N LYS A 91 -0.99 5.62 17.58
CA LYS A 91 -2.13 4.76 17.20
C LYS A 91 -2.52 4.88 15.72
N GLN A 92 -1.52 4.99 14.86
CA GLN A 92 -1.69 5.09 13.42
C GLN A 92 -0.95 3.97 12.71
N THR A 93 -1.59 3.39 11.70
CA THR A 93 -0.94 2.51 10.73
C THR A 93 -0.63 3.30 9.46
N VAL A 94 0.60 3.14 8.95
CA VAL A 94 0.99 3.70 7.65
C VAL A 94 1.18 2.57 6.65
N VAL A 95 0.46 2.62 5.53
CA VAL A 95 0.55 1.65 4.44
C VAL A 95 1.12 2.33 3.22
N ILE A 96 2.24 1.81 2.70
CA ILE A 96 2.95 2.42 1.58
C ILE A 96 2.91 1.48 0.38
N TYR A 97 2.26 1.94 -0.68
CA TYR A 97 2.22 1.33 -2.00
C TYR A 97 3.47 1.71 -2.79
N MET A 98 3.96 0.83 -3.64
CA MET A 98 5.09 1.09 -4.56
C MET A 98 6.35 1.65 -3.87
N GLY A 99 6.54 1.36 -2.57
CA GLY A 99 7.59 1.94 -1.75
C GLY A 99 8.86 1.10 -1.62
N LEU A 100 8.95 -0.07 -2.27
CA LEU A 100 10.06 -1.00 -2.01
C LEU A 100 11.42 -0.42 -2.37
N LEU A 101 11.52 0.26 -3.51
CA LEU A 101 12.77 0.90 -3.96
C LEU A 101 13.19 2.07 -3.07
N SER A 102 12.22 2.76 -2.51
CA SER A 102 12.42 3.95 -1.67
C SER A 102 12.51 3.61 -0.16
N LEU A 103 12.41 2.32 0.21
CA LEU A 103 12.32 1.88 1.61
C LEU A 103 13.47 2.41 2.49
N GLN A 104 14.69 2.44 1.97
CA GLN A 104 15.86 2.88 2.73
C GLN A 104 15.80 4.38 3.04
N GLU A 105 15.37 5.17 2.07
CA GLU A 105 15.22 6.62 2.23
C GLU A 105 14.04 6.96 3.14
N MET A 106 12.89 6.33 2.93
CA MET A 106 11.73 6.47 3.81
C MET A 106 12.07 6.14 5.26
N LYS A 107 12.79 5.05 5.50
CA LYS A 107 13.27 4.68 6.84
C LYS A 107 14.11 5.79 7.47
N LYS A 108 15.07 6.35 6.72
CA LYS A 108 15.93 7.45 7.23
C LYS A 108 15.09 8.67 7.64
N ASN A 109 14.16 9.06 6.79
CA ASN A 109 13.31 10.22 7.03
C ASN A 109 12.34 9.98 8.20
N LEU A 110 11.65 8.86 8.25
CA LEU A 110 10.76 8.54 9.38
C LEU A 110 11.49 8.62 10.73
N ILE A 111 12.70 8.06 10.81
CA ILE A 111 13.53 8.13 12.02
C ILE A 111 13.96 9.58 12.30
N LYS A 112 14.38 10.32 11.27
CA LYS A 112 14.80 11.73 11.40
C LYS A 112 13.69 12.62 11.97
N TYR A 113 12.44 12.36 11.55
CA TYR A 113 11.28 13.11 12.01
C TYR A 113 10.65 12.58 13.30
N GLY A 114 11.23 11.56 13.93
CA GLY A 114 10.87 11.14 15.30
C GLY A 114 10.18 9.79 15.43
N MET A 115 9.96 9.06 14.33
CA MET A 115 9.42 7.69 14.46
C MET A 115 10.42 6.78 15.18
N SER A 116 9.95 5.99 16.12
CA SER A 116 10.77 5.05 16.87
C SER A 116 11.56 4.11 15.95
N LYS A 117 12.86 3.96 16.19
CA LYS A 117 13.71 2.99 15.50
C LYS A 117 13.21 1.54 15.69
N ASN A 118 12.45 1.30 16.75
CA ASN A 118 11.87 0.01 17.08
C ASN A 118 10.45 -0.17 16.53
N MET A 119 9.87 0.83 15.85
CA MET A 119 8.55 0.73 15.24
C MET A 119 8.46 -0.54 14.37
N PRO A 120 7.46 -1.40 14.62
CA PRO A 120 7.26 -2.61 13.81
C PRO A 120 6.93 -2.29 12.36
N VAL A 121 7.53 -3.04 11.45
CA VAL A 121 7.33 -2.91 10.01
C VAL A 121 7.20 -4.29 9.39
N ALA A 122 6.21 -4.45 8.52
CA ALA A 122 6.07 -5.60 7.62
C ALA A 122 6.24 -5.16 6.18
N VAL A 123 6.92 -6.00 5.38
CA VAL A 123 6.95 -5.88 3.92
C VAL A 123 6.41 -7.17 3.34
N VAL A 124 5.33 -7.06 2.57
CA VAL A 124 4.62 -8.21 2.00
C VAL A 124 4.74 -8.15 0.48
N GLN A 125 5.41 -9.14 -0.09
CA GLN A 125 5.52 -9.34 -1.53
C GLN A 125 4.44 -10.27 -2.02
N SER A 126 3.88 -10.02 -3.21
CA SER A 126 2.91 -10.88 -3.89
C SER A 126 1.76 -11.32 -2.99
N GLY A 127 1.24 -10.39 -2.17
CA GLY A 127 0.19 -10.66 -1.20
C GLY A 127 -1.04 -11.32 -1.83
N THR A 128 -1.74 -12.16 -1.07
CA THR A 128 -2.93 -12.93 -1.47
C THR A 128 -2.68 -14.08 -2.44
N THR A 129 -1.43 -14.31 -2.84
CA THR A 129 -1.07 -15.42 -3.74
C THR A 129 -0.31 -16.51 -3.00
N GLN A 130 -0.21 -17.69 -3.59
CA GLN A 130 0.60 -18.81 -3.04
C GLN A 130 2.09 -18.46 -2.93
N SER A 131 2.57 -17.46 -3.69
CA SER A 131 3.95 -16.96 -3.63
C SER A 131 4.14 -15.80 -2.65
N GLN A 132 3.16 -15.52 -1.79
CA GLN A 132 3.24 -14.47 -0.78
C GLN A 132 4.47 -14.67 0.11
N LYS A 133 5.24 -13.61 0.29
CA LYS A 133 6.35 -13.57 1.25
C LYS A 133 6.18 -12.40 2.19
N VAL A 134 6.32 -12.66 3.49
CA VAL A 134 6.21 -11.63 4.53
C VAL A 134 7.53 -11.51 5.26
N VAL A 135 8.10 -10.32 5.28
CA VAL A 135 9.29 -9.98 6.08
C VAL A 135 8.90 -9.00 7.17
N ILE A 136 9.12 -9.38 8.42
CA ILE A 136 8.85 -8.56 9.59
C ILE A 136 10.17 -8.10 10.21
N GLY A 137 10.19 -6.85 10.61
CA GLY A 137 11.31 -6.24 11.31
C GLY A 137 10.90 -5.01 12.10
N GLN A 138 11.90 -4.28 12.49
CA GLN A 138 11.76 -2.95 13.06
C GLN A 138 12.27 -1.92 12.06
N LEU A 139 11.83 -0.68 12.18
CA LEU A 139 12.21 0.38 11.26
C LEU A 139 13.74 0.46 11.08
N ARG A 140 14.54 0.26 12.18
CA ARG A 140 16.01 0.26 12.11
C ARG A 140 16.61 -0.80 11.19
N ASN A 141 15.99 -1.98 11.06
CA ASN A 141 16.59 -3.14 10.39
C ASN A 141 15.79 -3.68 9.19
N ILE A 142 14.61 -3.14 8.90
CA ILE A 142 13.72 -3.69 7.87
C ILE A 142 14.38 -3.74 6.49
N SER A 143 15.10 -2.70 6.08
CA SER A 143 15.75 -2.65 4.77
C SER A 143 16.77 -3.77 4.60
N SER A 144 17.59 -4.05 5.63
CA SER A 144 18.55 -5.15 5.61
C SER A 144 17.86 -6.52 5.52
N LYS A 145 16.77 -6.71 6.27
CA LYS A 145 15.98 -7.95 6.21
C LYS A 145 15.34 -8.18 4.85
N VAL A 146 14.77 -7.13 4.26
CA VAL A 146 14.17 -7.16 2.92
C VAL A 146 15.21 -7.54 1.86
N ASN A 147 16.41 -6.92 1.91
CA ASN A 147 17.51 -7.24 1.01
C ASN A 147 17.99 -8.69 1.17
N LYS A 148 18.16 -9.16 2.41
CA LYS A 148 18.56 -10.56 2.68
C LYS A 148 17.52 -11.55 2.15
N ALA A 149 16.23 -11.23 2.31
CA ALA A 149 15.12 -12.04 1.80
C ALA A 149 14.91 -11.90 0.27
N ARG A 150 15.64 -10.99 -0.39
CA ARG A 150 15.55 -10.70 -1.82
C ARG A 150 14.12 -10.42 -2.27
N LEU A 151 13.34 -9.65 -1.47
CA LEU A 151 11.99 -9.28 -1.86
C LEU A 151 11.99 -8.40 -3.12
N LYS A 152 10.97 -8.61 -3.95
CA LYS A 152 10.78 -7.88 -5.21
C LYS A 152 9.39 -7.24 -5.26
N SER A 153 9.21 -6.29 -6.17
CA SER A 153 7.87 -5.79 -6.50
C SER A 153 7.04 -6.87 -7.24
N PRO A 154 5.71 -6.87 -7.07
CA PRO A 154 4.94 -5.93 -6.26
C PRO A 154 5.02 -6.23 -4.76
N ALA A 155 5.17 -5.19 -3.95
CA ALA A 155 5.20 -5.33 -2.49
C ALA A 155 4.49 -4.14 -1.80
N LEU A 156 3.90 -4.43 -0.64
CA LEU A 156 3.27 -3.46 0.24
C LEU A 156 4.06 -3.35 1.54
N ILE A 157 4.20 -2.13 2.05
CA ILE A 157 4.87 -1.87 3.33
C ILE A 157 3.80 -1.46 4.34
N ILE A 158 3.79 -2.08 5.52
CA ILE A 158 2.90 -1.75 6.64
C ILE A 158 3.76 -1.37 7.83
N ILE A 159 3.55 -0.18 8.38
CA ILE A 159 4.28 0.37 9.52
C ILE A 159 3.29 0.66 10.65
N GLY A 160 3.53 0.13 11.83
CA GLY A 160 2.68 0.33 12.99
C GLY A 160 2.72 -0.85 13.93
N THR A 161 2.25 -0.65 15.16
CA THR A 161 2.20 -1.71 16.19
C THR A 161 1.25 -2.85 15.85
N VAL A 162 0.31 -2.65 14.91
CA VAL A 162 -0.56 -3.70 14.37
C VAL A 162 0.21 -4.87 13.75
N VAL A 163 1.46 -4.64 13.32
CA VAL A 163 2.33 -5.69 12.75
C VAL A 163 2.63 -6.78 13.77
N GLU A 164 2.64 -6.46 15.06
CA GLU A 164 2.88 -7.42 16.15
C GLU A 164 1.77 -8.46 16.27
N LEU A 165 0.54 -8.10 15.87
CA LEU A 165 -0.61 -8.99 15.93
C LEU A 165 -0.49 -10.20 14.99
N ARG A 166 0.36 -10.11 13.95
CA ARG A 166 0.56 -11.23 13.02
C ARG A 166 1.00 -12.52 13.72
N LYS A 167 1.77 -12.44 14.82
CA LYS A 167 2.21 -13.65 15.55
C LYS A 167 1.04 -14.55 15.96
N ASP A 168 -0.12 -13.93 16.24
CA ASP A 168 -1.33 -14.62 16.71
C ASP A 168 -2.39 -14.76 15.61
N LEU A 169 -2.34 -13.92 14.58
CA LEU A 169 -3.36 -13.83 13.52
C LEU A 169 -2.92 -14.42 12.17
N ASN A 170 -1.71 -14.98 12.07
CA ASN A 170 -1.26 -15.60 10.83
C ASN A 170 -2.02 -16.90 10.55
N TRP A 171 -2.80 -16.94 9.48
CA TRP A 171 -3.60 -18.09 9.07
C TRP A 171 -3.28 -18.59 7.66
N PHE A 172 -2.57 -17.79 6.86
CA PHE A 172 -2.28 -18.08 5.46
C PHE A 172 -0.79 -18.36 5.24
N GLY A 173 -0.45 -19.51 4.65
CA GLY A 173 0.90 -19.94 4.23
C GLY A 173 1.58 -20.89 5.17
#